data_7894da1a60a0367f79e842f84a2de342
#
_entry.id   7894da1a60a0367f79e842f84a2de342
#
_cell.length_a   1.000
_cell.length_b   1.000
_cell.length_c   1.000
_cell.angle_alpha   90.00
_cell.angle_beta   90.00
_cell.angle_gamma   90.00
#
_symmetry.space_group_name_H-M   'P 1'
#
loop_
_entity.id
_entity.type
_entity.pdbx_description
1 polymer ?
#
loop_
_entity_poly.entity_id
_entity_poly.type
_entity_poly.pdbx_seq_one_letter_code
_entity_poly.pdbx_strand_id
1 'polypeptide(L)'
;MIVRNCSGGIVFTGDKVLLVCNDKQEWGFPKGAVKTSSDLSLSDFAKERIKIECDVDARVIAPCGKTNYEFYSVSRRKPVHNNISWFVMESQSEECNAFPESGTIECKFVEVAKALDEITYSQDKSLLMMAYQKYRESIKD
;
A
#
# COMPACT_ATOMS: atom_id res chain seq x y z
N MET A 1 9.48 -20.95 -9.96
CA MET A 1 8.74 -19.93 -9.22
C MET A 1 9.19 -18.53 -9.67
N ILE A 2 8.23 -17.64 -9.86
CA ILE A 2 8.52 -16.24 -10.18
C ILE A 2 8.58 -15.47 -8.86
N VAL A 3 9.68 -14.73 -8.64
CA VAL A 3 9.82 -13.87 -7.46
C VAL A 3 9.71 -12.42 -7.91
N ARG A 4 8.79 -11.65 -7.30
CA ARG A 4 8.62 -10.22 -7.58
C ARG A 4 8.87 -9.42 -6.32
N ASN A 5 9.62 -8.34 -6.47
CA ASN A 5 9.82 -7.38 -5.40
C ASN A 5 8.86 -6.22 -5.63
N CYS A 6 8.08 -5.91 -4.60
CA CYS A 6 7.08 -4.85 -4.63
C CYS A 6 7.40 -3.81 -3.57
N SER A 7 6.86 -2.61 -3.75
CA SER A 7 6.95 -1.55 -2.76
C SER A 7 5.59 -0.91 -2.62
N GLY A 8 5.20 -0.58 -1.39
CA GLY A 8 3.91 0.01 -1.12
C GLY A 8 3.93 0.93 0.07
N GLY A 9 2.84 1.67 0.25
CA GLY A 9 2.72 2.64 1.32
C GLY A 9 1.43 2.51 2.10
N ILE A 10 1.54 2.80 3.39
CA ILE A 10 0.40 2.90 4.29
C ILE A 10 0.32 4.38 4.64
N VAL A 11 -0.66 5.05 4.04
CA VAL A 11 -0.76 6.52 4.04
C VAL A 11 -1.80 6.98 5.04
N PHE A 12 -1.37 7.78 6.00
CA PHE A 12 -2.24 8.32 7.03
C PHE A 12 -2.49 9.82 6.85
N THR A 13 -3.65 10.26 7.30
CA THR A 13 -3.94 11.65 7.56
C THR A 13 -4.77 11.69 8.84
N GLY A 14 -4.16 12.16 9.94
CA GLY A 14 -4.78 12.08 11.26
C GLY A 14 -5.05 10.63 11.67
N ASP A 15 -6.29 10.31 12.02
CA ASP A 15 -6.73 8.97 12.39
C ASP A 15 -7.28 8.15 11.23
N LYS A 16 -7.06 8.62 10.00
CA LYS A 16 -7.55 7.96 8.79
C LYS A 16 -6.41 7.38 7.98
N VAL A 17 -6.72 6.31 7.24
CA VAL A 17 -5.76 5.61 6.39
C VAL A 17 -6.34 5.41 5.00
N LEU A 18 -5.47 5.51 4.00
CA LEU A 18 -5.84 5.28 2.60
C LEU A 18 -5.97 3.79 2.32
N LEU A 19 -7.15 3.38 1.86
CA LEU A 19 -7.40 2.02 1.37
C LEU A 19 -7.67 2.05 -0.12
N VAL A 20 -7.25 1.00 -0.79
CA VAL A 20 -7.49 0.80 -2.22
C VAL A 20 -8.21 -0.52 -2.45
N CYS A 21 -9.07 -0.55 -3.46
CA CYS A 21 -9.80 -1.74 -3.89
C CYS A 21 -9.33 -2.13 -5.29
N ASN A 22 -9.00 -3.39 -5.48
CA ASN A 22 -8.62 -3.91 -6.79
C ASN A 22 -9.83 -4.47 -7.55
N ASP A 23 -9.60 -5.00 -8.75
CA ASP A 23 -10.66 -5.56 -9.60
C ASP A 23 -11.30 -6.85 -9.06
N LYS A 24 -10.69 -7.45 -8.04
CA LYS A 24 -11.24 -8.62 -7.35
C LYS A 24 -12.06 -8.25 -6.12
N GLN A 25 -12.35 -6.97 -5.92
CA GLN A 25 -13.06 -6.44 -4.76
C GLN A 25 -12.30 -6.66 -3.44
N GLU A 26 -10.98 -6.75 -3.50
CA GLU A 26 -10.14 -6.87 -2.32
C GLU A 26 -9.64 -5.49 -1.89
N TRP A 27 -9.72 -5.23 -0.59
CA TRP A 27 -9.28 -3.96 0.01
C TRP A 27 -7.94 -4.15 0.72
N GLY A 28 -7.04 -3.22 0.48
CA GLY A 28 -5.70 -3.22 1.09
C GLY A 28 -5.01 -1.89 0.87
N PHE A 29 -3.68 -1.91 0.80
CA PHE A 29 -2.87 -0.70 0.62
C PHE A 29 -2.26 -0.64 -0.77
N PRO A 30 -2.03 0.57 -1.31
CA PRO A 30 -1.43 0.72 -2.63
C PRO A 30 0.00 0.16 -2.66
N LYS A 31 0.30 -0.61 -3.69
CA LYS A 31 1.60 -1.23 -3.91
C LYS A 31 1.79 -1.54 -5.38
N GLY A 32 3.02 -1.73 -5.79
CA GLY A 32 3.31 -2.13 -7.16
C GLY A 32 4.63 -2.88 -7.26
N ALA A 33 4.76 -3.67 -8.33
CA ALA A 33 5.99 -4.40 -8.62
C ALA A 33 7.08 -3.42 -9.06
N VAL A 34 8.24 -3.50 -8.40
CA VAL A 34 9.37 -2.64 -8.69
C VAL A 34 10.04 -3.14 -9.97
N LYS A 35 10.28 -2.24 -10.91
CA LYS A 35 11.01 -2.56 -12.14
C LYS A 35 12.50 -2.59 -11.87
N THR A 36 13.19 -3.62 -12.34
CA THR A 36 14.64 -3.76 -12.15
C THR A 36 15.43 -2.65 -12.82
N SER A 37 14.85 -2.00 -13.83
CA SER A 37 15.48 -0.89 -14.55
C SER A 37 15.24 0.47 -13.90
N SER A 38 14.49 0.52 -12.79
CA SER A 38 14.19 1.77 -12.11
C SER A 38 15.37 2.25 -11.27
N ASP A 39 15.66 3.56 -11.36
CA ASP A 39 16.67 4.21 -10.51
C ASP A 39 16.07 4.71 -9.20
N LEU A 40 14.76 4.57 -9.01
CA LEU A 40 14.09 5.03 -7.81
C LEU A 40 14.40 4.13 -6.60
N SER A 41 14.53 4.74 -5.43
CA SER A 41 14.54 3.99 -4.18
C SER A 41 13.18 3.31 -3.99
N LEU A 42 13.13 2.31 -3.10
CA LEU A 42 11.87 1.62 -2.81
C LEU A 42 10.81 2.58 -2.27
N SER A 43 11.20 3.53 -1.40
CA SER A 43 10.25 4.51 -0.85
C SER A 43 9.76 5.48 -1.91
N ASP A 44 10.62 5.93 -2.81
CA ASP A 44 10.23 6.82 -3.90
C ASP A 44 9.33 6.10 -4.90
N PHE A 45 9.60 4.83 -5.16
CA PHE A 45 8.76 4.01 -6.02
C PHE A 45 7.36 3.88 -5.43
N ALA A 46 7.26 3.59 -4.13
CA ALA A 46 5.97 3.48 -3.44
C ALA A 46 5.20 4.80 -3.51
N LYS A 47 5.89 5.92 -3.28
CA LYS A 47 5.31 7.26 -3.34
C LYS A 47 4.75 7.57 -4.72
N GLU A 48 5.52 7.26 -5.76
CA GLU A 48 5.09 7.45 -7.15
C GLU A 48 3.89 6.56 -7.48
N ARG A 49 3.90 5.33 -7.01
CA ARG A 49 2.82 4.37 -7.23
C ARG A 49 1.50 4.86 -6.63
N ILE A 50 1.56 5.43 -5.44
CA ILE A 50 0.40 6.01 -4.76
C ILE A 50 -0.16 7.19 -5.57
N LYS A 51 0.71 8.02 -6.12
CA LYS A 51 0.30 9.12 -6.97
C LYS A 51 -0.40 8.64 -8.24
N ILE A 52 0.14 7.59 -8.87
CA ILE A 52 -0.42 7.01 -10.09
C ILE A 52 -1.79 6.35 -9.84
N GLU A 53 -1.92 5.63 -8.74
CA GLU A 53 -3.15 4.88 -8.46
C GLU A 53 -4.26 5.71 -7.82
N CYS A 54 -3.91 6.65 -6.97
CA CYS A 54 -4.87 7.33 -6.09
C CYS A 54 -4.83 8.85 -6.16
N ASP A 55 -3.92 9.44 -6.92
CA ASP A 55 -3.76 10.90 -7.00
C ASP A 55 -3.49 11.52 -5.62
N VAL A 56 -2.70 10.86 -4.80
CA VAL A 56 -2.32 11.31 -3.46
C VAL A 56 -0.84 11.65 -3.43
N ASP A 57 -0.52 12.83 -2.91
CA ASP A 57 0.85 13.23 -2.63
C ASP A 57 1.18 12.86 -1.20
N ALA A 58 2.01 11.86 -1.02
CA ALA A 58 2.36 11.33 0.28
C ALA A 58 3.81 11.64 0.63
N ARG A 59 4.06 11.93 1.91
CA ARG A 59 5.40 12.14 2.44
C ARG A 59 5.83 10.87 3.17
N VAL A 60 7.00 10.35 2.82
CA VAL A 60 7.53 9.14 3.48
C VAL A 60 8.00 9.50 4.89
N ILE A 61 7.57 8.71 5.87
CA ILE A 61 7.95 8.90 7.28
C ILE A 61 9.00 7.88 7.70
N ALA A 62 8.73 6.58 7.48
CA ALA A 62 9.61 5.52 7.95
C ALA A 62 9.32 4.20 7.23
N PRO A 63 10.31 3.31 7.13
CA PRO A 63 10.05 1.94 6.68
C PRO A 63 9.19 1.21 7.71
N CYS A 64 8.38 0.26 7.23
CA CYS A 64 7.45 -0.50 8.07
C CYS A 64 7.54 -2.00 7.83
N GLY A 65 8.75 -2.49 7.52
CA GLY A 65 8.98 -3.91 7.35
C GLY A 65 8.52 -4.46 6.01
N LYS A 66 8.43 -5.77 5.95
CA LYS A 66 8.11 -6.49 4.71
C LYS A 66 7.04 -7.53 4.98
N THR A 67 6.20 -7.75 3.97
CA THR A 67 5.28 -8.89 3.93
C THR A 67 5.52 -9.67 2.67
N ASN A 68 5.02 -10.90 2.61
CA ASN A 68 5.12 -11.71 1.40
C ASN A 68 3.91 -12.61 1.28
N TYR A 69 3.60 -12.99 0.06
CA TYR A 69 2.56 -13.97 -0.21
C TYR A 69 2.82 -14.66 -1.55
N GLU A 70 2.26 -15.85 -1.68
CA GLU A 70 2.37 -16.64 -2.89
C GLU A 70 0.99 -16.85 -3.51
N PHE A 71 0.96 -16.89 -4.83
CA PHE A 71 -0.25 -17.23 -5.56
C PHE A 71 0.14 -17.93 -6.87
N TYR A 72 -0.80 -18.66 -7.45
CA TYR A 72 -0.59 -19.29 -8.76
C TYR A 72 -1.12 -18.35 -9.84
N SER A 73 -0.23 -17.96 -10.76
CA SER A 73 -0.61 -17.12 -11.89
C SER A 73 -1.15 -17.99 -13.02
N VAL A 74 -2.44 -17.87 -13.31
CA VAL A 74 -3.09 -18.65 -14.37
C VAL A 74 -2.52 -18.25 -15.75
N SER A 75 -2.30 -16.96 -15.97
CA SER A 75 -1.77 -16.47 -17.25
C SER A 75 -0.35 -16.93 -17.52
N ARG A 76 0.49 -17.01 -16.49
CA ARG A 76 1.88 -17.44 -16.60
C ARG A 76 2.09 -18.91 -16.34
N ARG A 77 1.06 -19.59 -15.82
CA ARG A 77 1.09 -21.02 -15.45
C ARG A 77 2.23 -21.36 -14.49
N LYS A 78 2.48 -20.49 -13.52
CA LYS A 78 3.56 -20.63 -12.55
C LYS A 78 3.16 -20.05 -11.20
N PRO A 79 3.71 -20.58 -10.10
CA PRO A 79 3.58 -19.92 -8.80
C PRO A 79 4.38 -18.61 -8.80
N VAL A 80 3.84 -17.60 -8.16
CA VAL A 80 4.45 -16.27 -8.01
C VAL A 80 4.60 -15.97 -6.53
N HIS A 81 5.80 -15.50 -6.13
CA HIS A 81 6.09 -15.07 -4.77
C HIS A 81 6.33 -13.55 -4.77
N ASN A 82 5.50 -12.82 -4.07
CA ASN A 82 5.64 -11.38 -3.92
C ASN A 82 6.27 -11.03 -2.58
N ASN A 83 7.36 -10.25 -2.62
CA ASN A 83 7.98 -9.66 -1.44
C ASN A 83 7.67 -8.17 -1.48
N ILE A 84 7.00 -7.65 -0.45
CA ILE A 84 6.55 -6.26 -0.43
C ILE A 84 7.28 -5.51 0.67
N SER A 85 7.97 -4.43 0.30
CA SER A 85 8.56 -3.50 1.26
C SER A 85 7.56 -2.38 1.51
N TRP A 86 7.24 -2.14 2.79
CA TRP A 86 6.21 -1.17 3.18
C TRP A 86 6.81 0.08 3.83
N PHE A 87 6.14 1.20 3.60
CA PHE A 87 6.54 2.49 4.16
C PHE A 87 5.34 3.20 4.77
N VAL A 88 5.54 3.74 5.97
CA VAL A 88 4.55 4.63 6.59
C VAL A 88 4.69 5.99 5.93
N MET A 89 3.56 6.55 5.52
CA MET A 89 3.51 7.84 4.84
C MET A 89 2.40 8.70 5.39
N GLU A 90 2.46 9.99 5.10
CA GLU A 90 1.46 10.96 5.51
C GLU A 90 0.99 11.79 4.33
N SER A 91 -0.30 12.03 4.26
CA SER A 91 -0.92 12.95 3.32
C SER A 91 -1.47 14.16 4.07
N GLN A 92 -1.40 15.35 3.45
CA GLN A 92 -1.98 16.56 4.01
C GLN A 92 -3.47 16.69 3.73
N SER A 93 -4.02 15.81 2.87
CA SER A 93 -5.40 15.86 2.42
C SER A 93 -6.03 14.49 2.47
N GLU A 94 -7.34 14.43 2.69
CA GLU A 94 -8.12 13.19 2.60
C GLU A 94 -8.66 12.96 1.18
N GLU A 95 -8.35 13.85 0.25
CA GLU A 95 -8.82 13.71 -1.12
C GLU A 95 -8.02 12.66 -1.87
N CYS A 96 -8.72 11.79 -2.56
CA CYS A 96 -8.10 10.79 -3.43
C CYS A 96 -9.03 10.48 -4.60
N ASN A 97 -8.42 10.07 -5.71
CA ASN A 97 -9.15 9.74 -6.94
C ASN A 97 -8.53 8.48 -7.53
N ALA A 98 -9.32 7.41 -7.62
CA ALA A 98 -8.82 6.17 -8.22
C ALA A 98 -8.73 6.32 -9.74
N PHE A 99 -7.67 5.75 -10.30
CA PHE A 99 -7.48 5.66 -11.75
C PHE A 99 -7.58 4.19 -12.14
N PRO A 100 -8.77 3.72 -12.62
CA PRO A 100 -9.00 2.30 -12.89
C PRO A 100 -7.99 1.65 -13.83
N GLU A 101 -7.44 2.39 -14.76
CA GLU A 101 -6.41 1.90 -15.68
C GLU A 101 -5.12 1.50 -14.95
N SER A 102 -4.94 1.93 -13.71
CA SER A 102 -3.78 1.54 -12.89
C SER A 102 -3.99 0.22 -12.14
N GLY A 103 -5.21 -0.33 -12.18
CA GLY A 103 -5.59 -1.53 -11.43
C GLY A 103 -6.32 -1.25 -10.13
N THR A 104 -6.41 0.02 -9.72
CA THR A 104 -7.16 0.44 -8.53
C THR A 104 -8.51 1.00 -8.98
N ILE A 105 -9.58 0.29 -8.66
CA ILE A 105 -10.92 0.69 -9.10
C ILE A 105 -11.60 1.67 -8.15
N GLU A 106 -11.15 1.69 -6.88
CA GLU A 106 -11.70 2.58 -5.86
C GLU A 106 -10.63 2.87 -4.82
N CYS A 107 -10.65 4.06 -4.23
CA CYS A 107 -9.80 4.41 -3.10
C CYS A 107 -10.56 5.34 -2.16
N LYS A 108 -10.17 5.33 -0.89
CA LYS A 108 -10.78 6.18 0.12
C LYS A 108 -9.90 6.28 1.35
N PHE A 109 -10.04 7.38 2.09
CA PHE A 109 -9.51 7.51 3.44
C PHE A 109 -10.61 7.14 4.44
N VAL A 110 -10.31 6.22 5.35
CA VAL A 110 -11.27 5.79 6.37
C VAL A 110 -10.59 5.76 7.74
N GLU A 111 -11.38 5.92 8.79
CA GLU A 111 -10.84 5.81 10.15
C GLU A 111 -10.18 4.44 10.33
N VAL A 112 -9.04 4.41 11.03
CA VAL A 112 -8.26 3.19 11.23
C VAL A 112 -9.11 2.06 11.81
N ALA A 113 -9.99 2.35 12.77
CA ALA A 113 -10.87 1.33 13.37
C ALA A 113 -11.78 0.69 12.33
N LYS A 114 -12.32 1.48 11.39
CA LYS A 114 -13.18 0.98 10.32
C LYS A 114 -12.38 0.25 9.25
N ALA A 115 -11.15 0.70 9.00
CA ALA A 115 -10.27 0.05 8.03
C ALA A 115 -10.00 -1.40 8.41
N LEU A 116 -9.85 -1.69 9.71
CA LEU A 116 -9.63 -3.05 10.19
C LEU A 116 -10.77 -3.99 9.83
N ASP A 117 -12.00 -3.47 9.73
CA ASP A 117 -13.16 -4.28 9.33
C ASP A 117 -13.24 -4.47 7.81
N GLU A 118 -12.71 -3.53 7.04
CA GLU A 118 -12.81 -3.54 5.57
C GLU A 118 -11.66 -4.26 4.88
N ILE A 119 -10.47 -4.27 5.48
CA ILE A 119 -9.29 -4.92 4.88
C ILE A 119 -9.54 -6.41 4.70
N THR A 120 -9.24 -6.90 3.50
CA THR A 120 -9.55 -8.27 3.11
C THR A 120 -8.65 -9.29 3.81
N TYR A 121 -7.35 -9.04 3.90
CA TYR A 121 -6.39 -10.02 4.41
C TYR A 121 -5.93 -9.72 5.83
N SER A 122 -5.89 -10.75 6.67
CA SER A 122 -5.44 -10.61 8.08
C SER A 122 -4.02 -10.08 8.21
N GLN A 123 -3.14 -10.46 7.30
CA GLN A 123 -1.76 -9.96 7.27
C GLN A 123 -1.72 -8.44 7.15
N ASP A 124 -2.59 -7.87 6.32
CA ASP A 124 -2.66 -6.42 6.14
C ASP A 124 -3.25 -5.72 7.35
N LYS A 125 -4.15 -6.38 8.07
CA LYS A 125 -4.69 -5.83 9.34
C LYS A 125 -3.59 -5.68 10.38
N SER A 126 -2.74 -6.70 10.51
CA SER A 126 -1.60 -6.65 11.45
C SER A 126 -0.61 -5.57 11.04
N LEU A 127 -0.37 -5.45 9.74
CA LEU A 127 0.50 -4.42 9.18
C LEU A 127 -0.04 -3.01 9.51
N LEU A 128 -1.35 -2.81 9.38
CA LEU A 128 -1.98 -1.53 9.70
C LEU A 128 -1.76 -1.14 11.16
N MET A 129 -1.93 -2.08 12.08
CA MET A 129 -1.73 -1.79 13.51
C MET A 129 -0.30 -1.36 13.80
N MET A 130 0.66 -2.06 13.23
CA MET A 130 2.08 -1.72 13.38
C MET A 130 2.40 -0.36 12.75
N ALA A 131 1.89 -0.12 11.55
CA ALA A 131 2.10 1.14 10.84
C ALA A 131 1.48 2.33 11.58
N TYR A 132 0.28 2.17 12.10
CA TYR A 132 -0.40 3.23 12.83
C TYR A 132 0.35 3.61 14.10
N GLN A 133 0.89 2.63 14.81
CA GLN A 133 1.72 2.89 15.99
C GLN A 133 2.95 3.72 15.61
N LYS A 134 3.64 3.36 14.53
CA LYS A 134 4.80 4.11 14.05
C LYS A 134 4.42 5.55 13.66
N TYR A 135 3.29 5.70 12.99
CA TYR A 135 2.80 7.01 12.60
C TYR A 135 2.50 7.88 13.82
N ARG A 136 1.80 7.33 14.80
CA ARG A 136 1.47 8.04 16.04
C ARG A 136 2.73 8.46 16.80
N GLU A 137 3.74 7.62 16.85
CA GLU A 137 5.02 7.96 17.49
C GLU A 137 5.73 9.09 16.75
N SER A 138 5.61 9.15 15.44
CA SER A 138 6.28 10.17 14.63
C SER A 138 5.70 11.58 14.82
N ILE A 139 4.44 11.69 15.22
CA ILE A 139 3.77 12.98 15.43
C ILE A 139 3.72 13.39 16.90
N LYS A 140 4.34 12.62 17.78
CA LYS A 140 4.46 12.92 19.19
C LYS A 140 5.70 13.76 19.43
N ASP A 141 5.55 15.04 19.41
CA ASP A 141 6.66 15.93 19.84
C ASP A 141 6.12 17.11 20.59
#